data_5654ed52c317a8f8bc2720c14c3d0364
#
_entry.id   5654ed52c317a8f8bc2720c14c3d0364
#
_cell.length_a   1.000
_cell.length_b   1.000
_cell.length_c   1.000
_cell.angle_alpha   90.00
_cell.angle_beta   90.00
_cell.angle_gamma   90.00
#
_symmetry.space_group_name_H-M   'P 1'
#
loop_
_entity.id
_entity.type
_entity.pdbx_description
1 polymer ?
#
loop_
_entity_poly.entity_id
_entity_poly.type
_entity_poly.pdbx_seq_one_letter_code
_entity_poly.pdbx_strand_id
1 'polypeptide(L)'
;MTATLSIAHLSDPHITTGPLGAGPAAGLHLALARVLALEPQPVAVVISGDLVDQGRPEEYEELRRIVGRFPLPLHLVAGNHDSPDVMLAAFGGSGLLAGGEHGVHYAVEHDRATVVVLDSNLPGKPSGLLGPEQLGWLDTVLGERPDVPAFVAVHHPPMAVGIPFLDGMRLEDGDALAEVVAGHPRVVRVLAGHVHRPITCAFAGSTLAVAPSTYRQSSLSMTDGAPMGYLDEPTGFLLHLLTADGGCATHTVQVSHAAALLGPF
;
A
#
# COMPACT_ATOMS: atom_id res chain seq x y z
N MET A 1 -25.02 11.45 12.68
CA MET A 1 -24.08 10.36 12.38
C MET A 1 -22.75 11.00 12.10
N THR A 2 -21.72 10.73 12.90
CA THR A 2 -20.34 11.16 12.59
C THR A 2 -19.93 10.50 11.28
N ALA A 3 -19.50 11.29 10.31
CA ALA A 3 -19.09 10.78 9.01
C ALA A 3 -17.97 9.73 9.22
N THR A 4 -18.17 8.54 8.68
CA THR A 4 -17.17 7.48 8.67
C THR A 4 -16.03 7.92 7.74
N LEU A 5 -14.78 7.75 8.18
CA LEU A 5 -13.61 8.01 7.34
C LEU A 5 -13.11 6.68 6.77
N SER A 6 -12.80 6.62 5.48
CA SER A 6 -12.17 5.45 4.91
C SER A 6 -10.94 5.79 4.07
N ILE A 7 -10.01 4.83 4.00
CA ILE A 7 -8.81 4.87 3.15
C ILE A 7 -8.87 3.65 2.23
N ALA A 8 -8.74 3.87 0.92
CA ALA A 8 -8.56 2.80 -0.04
C ALA A 8 -7.07 2.43 -0.14
N HIS A 9 -6.77 1.13 -0.10
CA HIS A 9 -5.43 0.59 -0.10
C HIS A 9 -5.24 -0.35 -1.28
N LEU A 10 -4.59 0.15 -2.31
CA LEU A 10 -4.20 -0.53 -3.53
C LEU A 10 -2.74 -0.97 -3.42
N SER A 11 -2.30 -1.92 -4.24
CA SER A 11 -0.91 -2.36 -4.25
C SER A 11 -0.50 -2.99 -5.58
N ASP A 12 0.79 -3.03 -5.82
CA ASP A 12 1.47 -3.85 -6.84
C ASP A 12 0.84 -3.72 -8.25
N PRO A 13 0.68 -2.48 -8.78
CA PRO A 13 0.17 -2.29 -10.12
C PRO A 13 1.17 -2.70 -11.21
N HIS A 14 2.48 -2.72 -10.95
CA HIS A 14 3.55 -3.08 -11.88
C HIS A 14 3.40 -2.41 -13.25
N ILE A 15 3.20 -1.10 -13.25
CA ILE A 15 3.07 -0.35 -14.51
C ILE A 15 4.34 -0.53 -15.34
N THR A 16 4.15 -0.95 -16.57
CA THR A 16 5.25 -1.12 -17.52
C THR A 16 4.85 -0.60 -18.90
N THR A 17 5.81 -0.53 -19.81
CA THR A 17 5.62 -0.01 -21.16
C THR A 17 5.75 -1.11 -22.22
N GLY A 18 5.39 -0.80 -23.47
CA GLY A 18 5.46 -1.75 -24.57
C GLY A 18 4.30 -2.78 -24.57
N PRO A 19 4.49 -3.96 -25.20
CA PRO A 19 3.39 -4.92 -25.43
C PRO A 19 2.74 -5.47 -24.16
N LEU A 20 3.44 -5.48 -23.04
CA LEU A 20 2.93 -5.98 -21.75
C LEU A 20 2.24 -4.90 -20.90
N GLY A 21 2.33 -3.63 -21.28
CA GLY A 21 1.84 -2.51 -20.46
C GLY A 21 0.33 -2.38 -20.36
N ALA A 22 -0.43 -2.92 -21.33
CA ALA A 22 -1.88 -2.76 -21.38
C ALA A 22 -2.61 -3.38 -20.17
N GLY A 23 -2.17 -4.55 -19.71
CA GLY A 23 -2.79 -5.26 -18.58
C GLY A 23 -2.63 -4.51 -17.25
N PRO A 24 -1.40 -4.17 -16.82
CA PRO A 24 -1.15 -3.39 -15.63
C PRO A 24 -1.89 -2.04 -15.61
N ALA A 25 -1.81 -1.28 -16.70
CA ALA A 25 -2.48 0.01 -16.83
C ALA A 25 -4.01 -0.13 -16.71
N ALA A 26 -4.61 -1.12 -17.39
CA ALA A 26 -6.05 -1.40 -17.29
C ALA A 26 -6.45 -1.79 -15.85
N GLY A 27 -5.65 -2.63 -15.17
CA GLY A 27 -5.90 -3.04 -13.80
C GLY A 27 -5.95 -1.84 -12.84
N LEU A 28 -4.95 -0.96 -12.90
CA LEU A 28 -4.92 0.24 -12.07
C LEU A 28 -6.07 1.22 -12.42
N HIS A 29 -6.37 1.44 -13.69
CA HIS A 29 -7.51 2.28 -14.09
C HIS A 29 -8.84 1.75 -13.55
N LEU A 30 -9.09 0.44 -13.63
CA LEU A 30 -10.30 -0.17 -13.12
C LEU A 30 -10.38 -0.06 -11.60
N ALA A 31 -9.27 -0.27 -10.89
CA ALA A 31 -9.21 -0.13 -9.43
C ALA A 31 -9.52 1.31 -9.00
N LEU A 32 -8.90 2.32 -9.62
CA LEU A 32 -9.16 3.73 -9.34
C LEU A 32 -10.59 4.14 -9.68
N ALA A 33 -11.15 3.65 -10.79
CA ALA A 33 -12.55 3.89 -11.15
C ALA A 33 -13.51 3.25 -10.10
N ARG A 34 -13.18 2.06 -9.59
CA ARG A 34 -13.95 1.40 -8.54
C ARG A 34 -13.89 2.17 -7.21
N VAL A 35 -12.74 2.76 -6.88
CA VAL A 35 -12.61 3.65 -5.71
C VAL A 35 -13.53 4.86 -5.83
N LEU A 36 -13.58 5.51 -7.01
CA LEU A 36 -14.43 6.68 -7.25
C LEU A 36 -15.93 6.36 -7.19
N ALA A 37 -16.30 5.09 -7.44
CA ALA A 37 -17.69 4.63 -7.37
C ALA A 37 -18.13 4.24 -5.95
N LEU A 38 -17.27 4.34 -4.94
CA LEU A 38 -17.65 4.10 -3.54
C LEU A 38 -18.45 5.28 -2.98
N GLU A 39 -19.48 4.98 -2.19
CA GLU A 39 -20.29 5.95 -1.48
C GLU A 39 -20.41 5.59 0.01
N PRO A 40 -19.87 6.40 0.93
CA PRO A 40 -19.07 7.62 0.68
C PRO A 40 -17.69 7.30 0.07
N GLN A 41 -17.14 8.25 -0.68
CA GLN A 41 -15.78 8.14 -1.20
C GLN A 41 -14.75 8.12 -0.07
N PRO A 42 -13.62 7.41 -0.22
CA PRO A 42 -12.52 7.46 0.74
C PRO A 42 -11.87 8.85 0.76
N VAL A 43 -11.30 9.23 1.89
CA VAL A 43 -10.60 10.53 2.04
C VAL A 43 -9.22 10.51 1.38
N ALA A 44 -8.64 9.34 1.19
CA ALA A 44 -7.36 9.14 0.52
C ALA A 44 -7.25 7.74 -0.05
N VAL A 45 -6.30 7.59 -0.98
CA VAL A 45 -5.86 6.32 -1.55
C VAL A 45 -4.38 6.14 -1.24
N VAL A 46 -3.99 4.94 -0.82
CA VAL A 46 -2.59 4.53 -0.69
C VAL A 46 -2.32 3.45 -1.73
N ILE A 47 -1.20 3.56 -2.46
CA ILE A 47 -0.69 2.47 -3.32
C ILE A 47 0.61 1.99 -2.68
N SER A 48 0.59 0.79 -2.09
CA SER A 48 1.65 0.29 -1.22
C SER A 48 2.81 -0.41 -1.94
N GLY A 49 3.30 0.21 -3.02
CA GLY A 49 4.56 -0.14 -3.67
C GLY A 49 4.41 -1.00 -4.92
N ASP A 50 5.57 -1.34 -5.50
CA ASP A 50 5.71 -1.96 -6.80
C ASP A 50 4.85 -1.23 -7.84
N LEU A 51 5.01 0.11 -7.83
CA LEU A 51 4.25 1.03 -8.68
C LEU A 51 4.53 0.77 -10.14
N VAL A 52 5.80 0.51 -10.46
CA VAL A 52 6.29 0.17 -11.80
C VAL A 52 7.03 -1.17 -11.78
N ASP A 53 7.30 -1.73 -12.95
CA ASP A 53 7.85 -3.09 -13.06
C ASP A 53 9.37 -3.14 -12.95
N GLN A 54 10.09 -2.12 -13.43
CA GLN A 54 11.56 -2.09 -13.49
C GLN A 54 12.20 -0.76 -13.03
N GLY A 55 11.43 0.16 -12.44
CA GLY A 55 11.95 1.44 -11.95
C GLY A 55 12.40 2.41 -13.02
N ARG A 56 11.97 2.25 -14.30
CA ARG A 56 12.43 3.07 -15.41
C ARG A 56 11.64 4.37 -15.54
N PRO A 57 12.26 5.48 -15.99
CA PRO A 57 11.58 6.78 -16.13
C PRO A 57 10.32 6.73 -16.97
N GLU A 58 10.31 5.97 -18.09
CA GLU A 58 9.15 5.86 -18.97
C GLU A 58 7.97 5.13 -18.32
N GLU A 59 8.20 4.27 -17.35
CA GLU A 59 7.16 3.58 -16.59
C GLU A 59 6.50 4.54 -15.60
N TYR A 60 7.28 5.41 -14.94
CA TYR A 60 6.74 6.47 -14.10
C TYR A 60 5.99 7.55 -14.89
N GLU A 61 6.39 7.82 -16.13
CA GLU A 61 5.62 8.68 -17.04
C GLU A 61 4.25 8.06 -17.34
N GLU A 62 4.18 6.74 -17.57
CA GLU A 62 2.90 6.06 -17.78
C GLU A 62 2.06 6.06 -16.49
N LEU A 63 2.65 5.75 -15.34
CA LEU A 63 1.97 5.86 -14.06
C LEU A 63 1.41 7.27 -13.85
N ARG A 64 2.20 8.32 -14.14
CA ARG A 64 1.77 9.71 -14.01
C ARG A 64 0.57 10.06 -14.89
N ARG A 65 0.46 9.49 -16.09
CA ARG A 65 -0.72 9.66 -16.96
C ARG A 65 -1.96 9.05 -16.33
N ILE A 66 -1.82 7.92 -15.64
CA ILE A 66 -2.93 7.23 -14.98
C ILE A 66 -3.39 8.00 -13.74
N VAL A 67 -2.46 8.35 -12.82
CA VAL A 67 -2.80 8.93 -11.52
C VAL A 67 -2.94 10.46 -11.55
N GLY A 68 -2.37 11.15 -12.52
CA GLY A 68 -2.26 12.62 -12.53
C GLY A 68 -3.60 13.37 -12.66
N ARG A 69 -4.68 12.69 -13.01
CA ARG A 69 -6.04 13.24 -13.07
C ARG A 69 -6.98 12.64 -12.02
N PHE A 70 -6.45 11.81 -11.14
CA PHE A 70 -7.25 11.21 -10.09
C PHE A 70 -7.62 12.28 -9.05
N PRO A 71 -8.92 12.46 -8.73
CA PRO A 71 -9.37 13.65 -8.00
C PRO A 71 -9.21 13.57 -6.47
N LEU A 72 -8.97 12.37 -5.91
CA LEU A 72 -8.79 12.19 -4.47
C LEU A 72 -7.30 12.25 -4.09
N PRO A 73 -6.96 12.63 -2.85
CA PRO A 73 -5.60 12.49 -2.35
C PRO A 73 -5.07 11.07 -2.55
N LEU A 74 -3.88 10.95 -3.12
CA LEU A 74 -3.26 9.69 -3.44
C LEU A 74 -1.82 9.70 -2.94
N HIS A 75 -1.42 8.66 -2.20
CA HIS A 75 -0.12 8.51 -1.57
C HIS A 75 0.60 7.30 -2.14
N LEU A 76 1.80 7.52 -2.65
CA LEU A 76 2.62 6.50 -3.28
C LEU A 76 3.69 5.98 -2.32
N VAL A 77 3.81 4.68 -2.20
CA VAL A 77 4.88 3.99 -1.47
C VAL A 77 5.85 3.40 -2.48
N ALA A 78 7.15 3.40 -2.22
CA ALA A 78 8.12 2.70 -3.05
C ALA A 78 8.16 1.21 -2.68
N GLY A 79 8.21 0.32 -3.69
CA GLY A 79 8.45 -1.12 -3.53
C GLY A 79 9.81 -1.55 -4.08
N ASN A 80 10.11 -2.84 -4.03
CA ASN A 80 11.43 -3.35 -4.49
C ASN A 80 11.60 -3.30 -6.02
N HIS A 81 10.54 -3.17 -6.80
CA HIS A 81 10.58 -2.92 -8.24
C HIS A 81 10.75 -1.43 -8.57
N ASP A 82 10.51 -0.55 -7.61
CA ASP A 82 10.63 0.90 -7.78
C ASP A 82 12.08 1.38 -7.64
N SER A 83 12.36 2.55 -8.21
CA SER A 83 13.59 3.31 -7.99
C SER A 83 13.26 4.60 -7.26
N PRO A 84 13.58 4.74 -5.96
CA PRO A 84 13.28 5.95 -5.19
C PRO A 84 13.76 7.23 -5.84
N ASP A 85 14.97 7.24 -6.42
CA ASP A 85 15.51 8.43 -7.10
C ASP A 85 14.70 8.82 -8.33
N VAL A 86 14.30 7.83 -9.16
CA VAL A 86 13.49 8.09 -10.37
C VAL A 86 12.06 8.47 -9.98
N MET A 87 11.51 7.83 -8.95
CA MET A 87 10.21 8.17 -8.39
C MET A 87 10.18 9.61 -7.86
N LEU A 88 11.22 10.02 -7.13
CA LEU A 88 11.38 11.39 -6.64
C LEU A 88 11.52 12.39 -7.80
N ALA A 89 12.28 12.04 -8.83
CA ALA A 89 12.40 12.88 -10.04
C ALA A 89 11.05 13.02 -10.78
N ALA A 90 10.22 11.97 -10.81
CA ALA A 90 8.93 11.99 -11.48
C ALA A 90 7.84 12.74 -10.69
N PHE A 91 7.80 12.59 -9.37
CA PHE A 91 6.69 13.04 -8.50
C PHE A 91 7.11 14.02 -7.41
N GLY A 92 8.39 14.29 -7.21
CA GLY A 92 8.87 15.27 -6.25
C GLY A 92 8.23 16.63 -6.48
N GLY A 93 7.92 17.35 -5.41
CA GLY A 93 7.19 18.62 -5.46
C GLY A 93 5.67 18.47 -5.67
N SER A 94 5.15 17.26 -5.82
CA SER A 94 3.72 17.00 -5.93
C SER A 94 3.11 16.48 -4.62
N GLY A 95 1.78 16.55 -4.50
CA GLY A 95 1.04 15.97 -3.37
C GLY A 95 1.10 14.43 -3.30
N LEU A 96 1.58 13.76 -4.36
CA LEU A 96 1.74 12.30 -4.40
C LEU A 96 2.85 11.79 -3.48
N LEU A 97 3.86 12.65 -3.19
CA LEU A 97 4.96 12.38 -2.26
C LEU A 97 5.05 13.45 -1.16
N ALA A 98 3.95 14.12 -0.82
CA ALA A 98 3.91 15.21 0.15
C ALA A 98 5.03 16.27 -0.05
N GLY A 99 5.37 16.55 -1.30
CA GLY A 99 6.44 17.49 -1.66
C GLY A 99 7.82 16.86 -1.86
N GLY A 100 8.09 15.67 -1.31
CA GLY A 100 9.35 14.94 -1.49
C GLY A 100 10.53 15.51 -0.68
N GLU A 101 10.28 16.31 0.35
CA GLU A 101 11.34 16.93 1.18
C GLU A 101 12.21 15.90 1.91
N HIS A 102 11.62 14.75 2.27
CA HIS A 102 12.29 13.62 2.91
C HIS A 102 12.53 12.44 1.95
N GLY A 103 12.62 12.69 0.65
CA GLY A 103 12.70 11.63 -0.35
C GLY A 103 11.33 11.00 -0.59
N VAL A 104 11.25 9.65 -0.53
CA VAL A 104 10.01 8.91 -0.78
C VAL A 104 9.36 8.37 0.50
N HIS A 105 9.89 8.70 1.71
CA HIS A 105 9.18 8.52 2.97
C HIS A 105 8.63 9.86 3.46
N TYR A 106 7.42 9.87 4.00
CA TYR A 106 6.74 11.10 4.38
C TYR A 106 5.49 10.82 5.23
N ALA A 107 4.93 11.86 5.83
CA ALA A 107 3.65 11.80 6.51
C ALA A 107 2.67 12.81 5.92
N VAL A 108 1.39 12.46 5.91
CA VAL A 108 0.30 13.36 5.51
C VAL A 108 -0.78 13.36 6.57
N GLU A 109 -1.08 14.54 7.05
CA GLU A 109 -2.16 14.77 8.00
C GLU A 109 -3.48 14.99 7.27
N HIS A 110 -4.45 14.16 7.58
CA HIS A 110 -5.87 14.37 7.29
C HIS A 110 -6.58 14.81 8.58
N ASP A 111 -7.75 15.40 8.46
CA ASP A 111 -8.50 15.92 9.64
C ASP A 111 -8.63 14.89 10.77
N ARG A 112 -8.86 13.63 10.44
CA ARG A 112 -9.16 12.55 11.38
C ARG A 112 -8.27 11.31 11.25
N ALA A 113 -7.20 11.39 10.49
CA ALA A 113 -6.23 10.31 10.32
C ALA A 113 -4.88 10.88 9.92
N THR A 114 -3.81 10.17 10.25
CA THR A 114 -2.47 10.40 9.71
C THR A 114 -2.10 9.20 8.83
N VAL A 115 -1.57 9.46 7.65
CA VAL A 115 -0.95 8.44 6.78
C VAL A 115 0.54 8.66 6.81
N VAL A 116 1.29 7.66 7.26
CA VAL A 116 2.75 7.67 7.27
C VAL A 116 3.22 6.66 6.23
N VAL A 117 4.04 7.12 5.30
CA VAL A 117 4.63 6.32 4.23
C VAL A 117 6.10 6.08 4.55
N LEU A 118 6.52 4.82 4.52
CA LEU A 118 7.89 4.39 4.76
C LEU A 118 8.52 3.89 3.46
N ASP A 119 9.82 4.16 3.30
CA ASP A 119 10.63 3.58 2.23
C ASP A 119 11.37 2.36 2.78
N SER A 120 10.97 1.19 2.34
CA SER A 120 11.64 -0.06 2.67
C SER A 120 12.51 -0.61 1.54
N ASN A 121 12.76 0.18 0.50
CA ASN A 121 13.60 -0.25 -0.62
C ASN A 121 15.04 -0.48 -0.16
N LEU A 122 15.58 -1.65 -0.50
CA LEU A 122 16.97 -2.01 -0.25
C LEU A 122 17.67 -2.25 -1.60
N PRO A 123 18.50 -1.32 -2.08
CA PRO A 123 19.06 -1.40 -3.43
C PRO A 123 19.69 -2.75 -3.76
N GLY A 124 19.24 -3.36 -4.86
CA GLY A 124 19.77 -4.64 -5.35
C GLY A 124 19.27 -5.88 -4.59
N LYS A 125 18.33 -5.74 -3.67
CA LYS A 125 17.69 -6.87 -2.98
C LYS A 125 16.16 -6.82 -3.13
N PRO A 126 15.50 -7.98 -3.18
CA PRO A 126 14.03 -8.05 -3.14
C PRO A 126 13.45 -7.95 -1.73
N SER A 127 14.27 -7.98 -0.67
CA SER A 127 13.87 -7.77 0.73
C SER A 127 13.90 -6.29 1.08
N GLY A 128 13.17 -5.91 2.13
CA GLY A 128 13.11 -4.54 2.62
C GLY A 128 13.94 -4.28 3.88
N LEU A 129 14.31 -3.02 4.09
CA LEU A 129 14.96 -2.53 5.32
C LEU A 129 14.58 -1.07 5.54
N LEU A 130 14.19 -0.69 6.76
CA LEU A 130 13.92 0.70 7.13
C LEU A 130 15.15 1.40 7.72
N GLY A 131 15.85 0.70 8.58
CA GLY A 131 16.99 1.24 9.33
C GLY A 131 16.60 2.13 10.53
N PRO A 132 17.54 2.34 11.44
CA PRO A 132 17.26 3.03 12.71
C PRO A 132 16.88 4.50 12.54
N GLU A 133 17.37 5.19 11.51
CA GLU A 133 17.08 6.60 11.26
C GLU A 133 15.61 6.80 10.88
N GLN A 134 15.09 6.01 9.93
CA GLN A 134 13.70 6.10 9.50
C GLN A 134 12.74 5.59 10.59
N LEU A 135 13.12 4.57 11.38
CA LEU A 135 12.34 4.11 12.52
C LEU A 135 12.25 5.19 13.63
N GLY A 136 13.34 5.90 13.92
CA GLY A 136 13.34 7.04 14.86
C GLY A 136 12.51 8.22 14.35
N TRP A 137 12.52 8.48 13.04
CA TRP A 137 11.64 9.47 12.43
C TRP A 137 10.16 9.04 12.54
N LEU A 138 9.83 7.77 12.28
CA LEU A 138 8.47 7.25 12.44
C LEU A 138 7.96 7.43 13.87
N ASP A 139 8.76 7.08 14.88
CA ASP A 139 8.42 7.25 16.30
C ASP A 139 8.09 8.72 16.62
N THR A 140 8.91 9.65 16.13
CA THR A 140 8.69 11.09 16.28
C THR A 140 7.38 11.54 15.66
N VAL A 141 7.13 11.21 14.39
CA VAL A 141 5.93 11.61 13.64
C VAL A 141 4.65 11.05 14.27
N LEU A 142 4.66 9.79 14.70
CA LEU A 142 3.51 9.20 15.39
C LEU A 142 3.24 9.86 16.75
N GLY A 143 4.30 10.35 17.41
CA GLY A 143 4.22 11.11 18.67
C GLY A 143 3.63 12.52 18.54
N GLU A 144 3.65 13.13 17.35
CA GLU A 144 3.10 14.47 17.12
C GLU A 144 1.56 14.53 17.24
N ARG A 145 0.87 13.45 16.88
CA ARG A 145 -0.60 13.35 16.93
C ARG A 145 -1.06 12.08 17.64
N PRO A 146 -0.74 11.87 18.93
CA PRO A 146 -0.89 10.60 19.64
C PRO A 146 -2.35 10.13 19.78
N ASP A 147 -3.31 11.04 19.67
CA ASP A 147 -4.75 10.74 19.80
C ASP A 147 -5.44 10.50 18.43
N VAL A 148 -4.76 10.76 17.33
CA VAL A 148 -5.31 10.62 15.97
C VAL A 148 -4.99 9.24 15.41
N PRO A 149 -5.96 8.51 14.83
CA PRO A 149 -5.70 7.25 14.16
C PRO A 149 -4.63 7.39 13.08
N ALA A 150 -3.64 6.49 13.09
CA ALA A 150 -2.57 6.47 12.10
C ALA A 150 -2.60 5.18 11.27
N PHE A 151 -2.27 5.33 9.98
CA PHE A 151 -2.03 4.26 9.03
C PHE A 151 -0.56 4.34 8.64
N VAL A 152 0.20 3.27 8.90
CA VAL A 152 1.61 3.17 8.53
C VAL A 152 1.72 2.30 7.30
N ALA A 153 2.15 2.87 6.17
CA ALA A 153 2.27 2.18 4.89
C ALA A 153 3.74 1.86 4.60
N VAL A 154 4.02 0.60 4.34
CA VAL A 154 5.34 0.06 3.97
C VAL A 154 5.13 -1.03 2.92
N HIS A 155 6.01 -1.16 1.93
CA HIS A 155 5.80 -2.17 0.89
C HIS A 155 5.95 -3.60 1.41
N HIS A 156 7.07 -3.92 2.07
CA HIS A 156 7.37 -5.26 2.52
C HIS A 156 6.64 -5.60 3.82
N PRO A 157 5.92 -6.74 3.91
CA PRO A 157 5.35 -7.21 5.16
C PRO A 157 6.41 -7.33 6.27
N PRO A 158 6.13 -6.81 7.49
CA PRO A 158 7.11 -6.82 8.58
C PRO A 158 7.23 -8.17 9.29
N MET A 159 6.44 -9.16 8.89
CA MET A 159 6.43 -10.50 9.47
C MET A 159 6.17 -11.56 8.40
N ALA A 160 6.48 -12.80 8.72
CA ALA A 160 6.14 -13.93 7.85
C ALA A 160 4.62 -14.08 7.72
N VAL A 161 4.17 -14.35 6.50
CA VAL A 161 2.74 -14.51 6.14
C VAL A 161 2.39 -15.95 5.74
N GLY A 162 3.35 -16.88 5.84
CA GLY A 162 3.15 -18.30 5.58
C GLY A 162 3.35 -18.71 4.13
N ILE A 163 4.01 -17.89 3.33
CA ILE A 163 4.44 -18.21 1.96
C ILE A 163 5.98 -18.16 1.95
N PRO A 164 6.68 -19.30 2.14
CA PRO A 164 8.11 -19.33 2.44
C PRO A 164 8.98 -18.56 1.45
N PHE A 165 8.66 -18.62 0.15
CA PHE A 165 9.38 -17.89 -0.88
C PHE A 165 9.29 -16.37 -0.67
N LEU A 166 8.10 -15.83 -0.41
CA LEU A 166 7.88 -14.41 -0.17
C LEU A 166 8.32 -13.99 1.24
N ASP A 167 8.18 -14.88 2.21
CA ASP A 167 8.68 -14.65 3.58
C ASP A 167 10.20 -14.45 3.61
N GLY A 168 10.93 -15.05 2.67
CA GLY A 168 12.36 -14.82 2.46
C GLY A 168 12.72 -13.42 1.94
N MET A 169 11.73 -12.66 1.47
CA MET A 169 11.90 -11.32 0.90
C MET A 169 11.13 -10.24 1.68
N ARG A 170 10.69 -10.53 2.89
CA ARG A 170 9.98 -9.60 3.77
C ARG A 170 10.88 -8.46 4.28
N LEU A 171 10.35 -7.57 5.09
CA LEU A 171 11.10 -6.55 5.82
C LEU A 171 12.10 -7.21 6.79
N GLU A 172 13.40 -6.89 6.66
CA GLU A 172 14.46 -7.52 7.46
C GLU A 172 14.42 -7.07 8.93
N ASP A 173 14.05 -5.80 9.19
CA ASP A 173 13.94 -5.19 10.51
C ASP A 173 12.48 -5.04 10.99
N GLY A 174 11.62 -5.98 10.60
CA GLY A 174 10.20 -5.98 10.98
C GLY A 174 9.95 -6.00 12.49
N ASP A 175 10.84 -6.63 13.28
CA ASP A 175 10.74 -6.64 14.74
C ASP A 175 10.97 -5.23 15.32
N ALA A 176 11.91 -4.45 14.76
CA ALA A 176 12.14 -3.07 15.18
C ALA A 176 10.95 -2.16 14.79
N LEU A 177 10.32 -2.39 13.63
CA LEU A 177 9.06 -1.72 13.29
C LEU A 177 7.95 -2.10 14.28
N ALA A 178 7.88 -3.36 14.72
CA ALA A 178 6.90 -3.80 15.70
C ALA A 178 7.08 -3.09 17.05
N GLU A 179 8.31 -2.86 17.49
CA GLU A 179 8.60 -2.12 18.73
C GLU A 179 8.08 -0.67 18.65
N VAL A 180 8.32 0.03 17.54
CA VAL A 180 7.80 1.40 17.32
C VAL A 180 6.26 1.40 17.32
N VAL A 181 5.64 0.51 16.52
CA VAL A 181 4.16 0.44 16.41
C VAL A 181 3.52 0.13 17.76
N ALA A 182 4.11 -0.76 18.57
CA ALA A 182 3.61 -1.10 19.91
C ALA A 182 3.61 0.10 20.88
N GLY A 183 4.52 1.06 20.67
CA GLY A 183 4.56 2.32 21.42
C GLY A 183 3.43 3.30 21.08
N HIS A 184 2.75 3.09 19.94
CA HIS A 184 1.72 4.00 19.42
C HIS A 184 0.36 3.32 19.22
N PRO A 185 -0.47 3.21 20.27
CA PRO A 185 -1.73 2.45 20.24
C PRO A 185 -2.79 3.00 19.26
N ARG A 186 -2.55 4.18 18.69
CA ARG A 186 -3.42 4.77 17.66
C ARG A 186 -3.01 4.39 16.24
N VAL A 187 -1.96 3.59 16.04
CA VAL A 187 -1.69 2.93 14.77
C VAL A 187 -2.76 1.85 14.54
N VAL A 188 -3.77 2.18 13.76
CA VAL A 188 -4.93 1.30 13.54
C VAL A 188 -4.68 0.26 12.46
N ARG A 189 -3.73 0.51 11.54
CA ARG A 189 -3.31 -0.43 10.49
C ARG A 189 -1.85 -0.20 10.10
N VAL A 190 -1.16 -1.31 9.86
CA VAL A 190 0.06 -1.34 9.04
C VAL A 190 -0.36 -1.87 7.66
N LEU A 191 -0.12 -1.09 6.62
CA LEU A 191 -0.50 -1.37 5.24
C LEU A 191 0.71 -1.90 4.49
N ALA A 192 0.59 -3.05 3.82
CA ALA A 192 1.68 -3.62 3.02
C ALA A 192 1.19 -4.16 1.67
N GLY A 193 2.13 -4.41 0.76
CA GLY A 193 1.95 -5.03 -0.54
C GLY A 193 2.83 -6.26 -0.72
N HIS A 194 3.57 -6.31 -1.85
CA HIS A 194 4.63 -7.27 -2.16
C HIS A 194 4.15 -8.71 -2.38
N VAL A 195 3.18 -9.16 -1.63
CA VAL A 195 2.71 -10.56 -1.64
C VAL A 195 1.68 -10.83 -2.72
N HIS A 196 1.07 -9.78 -3.29
CA HIS A 196 -0.01 -9.88 -4.27
C HIS A 196 -1.18 -10.76 -3.79
N ARG A 197 -1.51 -10.72 -2.50
CA ARG A 197 -2.65 -11.45 -1.90
C ARG A 197 -3.25 -10.68 -0.75
N PRO A 198 -4.58 -10.71 -0.57
CA PRO A 198 -5.19 -10.10 0.60
C PRO A 198 -4.88 -10.95 1.84
N ILE A 199 -4.12 -10.39 2.79
CA ILE A 199 -3.74 -11.06 4.03
C ILE A 199 -4.03 -10.12 5.21
N THR A 200 -4.43 -10.69 6.33
CA THR A 200 -4.64 -9.96 7.58
C THR A 200 -3.99 -10.72 8.73
N CYS A 201 -3.14 -10.04 9.49
CA CYS A 201 -2.45 -10.60 10.65
C CYS A 201 -2.53 -9.62 11.83
N ALA A 202 -2.52 -10.13 13.06
CA ALA A 202 -2.24 -9.30 14.23
C ALA A 202 -0.76 -8.88 14.20
N PHE A 203 -0.47 -7.61 14.47
CA PHE A 203 0.87 -7.07 14.45
C PHE A 203 1.02 -5.94 15.47
N ALA A 204 1.87 -6.14 16.48
CA ALA A 204 2.31 -5.12 17.44
C ALA A 204 1.15 -4.32 18.09
N GLY A 205 0.07 -4.98 18.49
CA GLY A 205 -1.13 -4.33 19.04
C GLY A 205 -2.06 -3.69 17.99
N SER A 206 -1.64 -3.67 16.72
CA SER A 206 -2.39 -3.24 15.55
C SER A 206 -2.75 -4.44 14.66
N THR A 207 -3.08 -4.17 13.40
CA THR A 207 -3.34 -5.17 12.37
C THR A 207 -2.52 -4.86 11.14
N LEU A 208 -1.73 -5.84 10.69
CA LEU A 208 -1.14 -5.83 9.35
C LEU A 208 -2.22 -6.20 8.32
N ALA A 209 -2.37 -5.37 7.31
CA ALA A 209 -3.23 -5.62 6.16
C ALA A 209 -2.38 -5.56 4.88
N VAL A 210 -2.23 -6.70 4.22
CA VAL A 210 -1.55 -6.79 2.91
C VAL A 210 -2.60 -6.70 1.83
N ALA A 211 -2.44 -5.78 0.89
CA ALA A 211 -3.39 -5.61 -0.22
C ALA A 211 -3.13 -6.63 -1.34
N PRO A 212 -4.18 -7.05 -2.04
CA PRO A 212 -4.02 -7.77 -3.30
C PRO A 212 -3.48 -6.84 -4.38
N SER A 213 -2.81 -7.41 -5.38
CA SER A 213 -2.39 -6.65 -6.56
C SER A 213 -3.59 -6.18 -7.39
N THR A 214 -3.47 -5.01 -8.00
CA THR A 214 -4.43 -4.52 -9.00
C THR A 214 -4.23 -5.17 -10.37
N TYR A 215 -3.19 -5.98 -10.54
CA TYR A 215 -2.83 -6.60 -11.82
C TYR A 215 -2.95 -8.13 -11.81
N ARG A 216 -2.24 -8.85 -10.95
CA ARG A 216 -2.26 -10.32 -10.87
C ARG A 216 -1.87 -10.79 -9.48
N GLN A 217 -2.41 -11.94 -9.07
CA GLN A 217 -2.19 -12.48 -7.74
C GLN A 217 -1.07 -13.53 -7.74
N SER A 218 -0.33 -13.65 -6.65
CA SER A 218 0.63 -14.73 -6.44
C SER A 218 -0.07 -16.03 -6.09
N SER A 219 0.53 -17.18 -6.44
CA SER A 219 0.05 -18.47 -5.98
C SER A 219 0.17 -18.61 -4.45
N LEU A 220 -0.84 -19.24 -3.82
CA LEU A 220 -0.79 -19.56 -2.40
C LEU A 220 0.02 -20.84 -2.20
N SER A 221 1.36 -20.71 -2.23
CA SER A 221 2.29 -21.82 -2.07
C SER A 221 2.88 -21.81 -0.66
N MET A 222 2.35 -22.65 0.23
CA MET A 222 2.69 -22.70 1.65
C MET A 222 3.76 -23.76 2.00
N THR A 223 4.31 -24.40 0.99
CA THR A 223 5.36 -25.44 1.16
C THR A 223 6.69 -24.89 0.65
N ASP A 224 7.74 -25.07 1.44
CA ASP A 224 9.09 -24.69 1.06
C ASP A 224 9.55 -25.41 -0.23
N GLY A 225 10.16 -24.65 -1.15
CA GLY A 225 10.60 -25.15 -2.46
C GLY A 225 9.47 -25.44 -3.46
N ALA A 226 8.20 -25.20 -3.11
CA ALA A 226 7.11 -25.34 -4.07
C ALA A 226 7.16 -24.24 -5.14
N PRO A 227 6.72 -24.53 -6.39
CA PRO A 227 6.69 -23.53 -7.45
C PRO A 227 5.85 -22.31 -7.08
N MET A 228 6.41 -21.13 -7.31
CA MET A 228 5.71 -19.85 -7.20
C MET A 228 5.40 -19.32 -8.60
N GLY A 229 4.28 -18.63 -8.72
CA GLY A 229 3.87 -18.00 -9.97
C GLY A 229 2.66 -17.10 -9.76
N TYR A 230 2.22 -16.47 -10.86
CA TYR A 230 1.02 -15.64 -10.87
C TYR A 230 -0.20 -16.44 -11.32
N LEU A 231 -1.34 -16.10 -10.71
CA LEU A 231 -2.64 -16.68 -11.01
C LEU A 231 -3.60 -15.59 -11.50
N ASP A 232 -4.53 -15.99 -12.35
CA ASP A 232 -5.64 -15.15 -12.80
C ASP A 232 -6.80 -15.20 -11.77
N GLU A 233 -6.47 -14.93 -10.51
CA GLU A 233 -7.43 -14.71 -9.44
C GLU A 233 -7.95 -13.27 -9.50
N PRO A 234 -9.15 -12.98 -8.94
CA PRO A 234 -9.72 -11.63 -8.97
C PRO A 234 -8.76 -10.57 -8.41
N THR A 235 -8.54 -9.50 -9.15
CA THR A 235 -7.84 -8.31 -8.68
C THR A 235 -8.73 -7.51 -7.73
N GLY A 236 -8.12 -6.70 -6.87
CA GLY A 236 -8.87 -5.95 -5.87
C GLY A 236 -8.04 -4.93 -5.13
N PHE A 237 -8.64 -4.37 -4.08
CA PHE A 237 -8.01 -3.51 -3.11
C PHE A 237 -8.67 -3.69 -1.75
N LEU A 238 -8.07 -3.13 -0.69
CA LEU A 238 -8.66 -3.09 0.64
C LEU A 238 -9.27 -1.71 0.89
N LEU A 239 -10.40 -1.67 1.58
CA LEU A 239 -11.01 -0.44 2.09
C LEU A 239 -11.01 -0.49 3.61
N HIS A 240 -10.23 0.39 4.23
CA HIS A 240 -10.14 0.53 5.67
C HIS A 240 -11.10 1.61 6.16
N LEU A 241 -12.07 1.23 6.98
CA LEU A 241 -13.13 2.09 7.47
C LEU A 241 -12.95 2.36 8.96
N LEU A 242 -12.66 3.60 9.34
CA LEU A 242 -12.68 4.03 10.74
C LEU A 242 -14.13 4.17 11.21
N THR A 243 -14.51 3.37 12.19
CA THR A 243 -15.85 3.39 12.77
C THR A 243 -16.00 4.50 13.83
N ALA A 244 -17.23 4.87 14.14
CA ALA A 244 -17.50 5.96 15.07
C ALA A 244 -17.06 5.66 16.51
N ASP A 245 -16.94 4.38 16.87
CA ASP A 245 -16.47 3.89 18.17
C ASP A 245 -14.94 3.77 18.27
N GLY A 246 -14.22 4.19 17.20
CA GLY A 246 -12.76 4.19 17.15
C GLY A 246 -12.15 2.88 16.65
N GLY A 247 -12.97 1.91 16.23
CA GLY A 247 -12.52 0.70 15.55
C GLY A 247 -12.08 0.96 14.10
N CYS A 248 -11.50 -0.05 13.47
CA CYS A 248 -11.17 -0.01 12.05
C CYS A 248 -11.56 -1.33 11.38
N ALA A 249 -12.56 -1.31 10.52
CA ALA A 249 -12.95 -2.45 9.69
C ALA A 249 -12.17 -2.44 8.37
N THR A 250 -11.85 -3.62 7.85
CA THR A 250 -11.22 -3.76 6.54
C THR A 250 -12.10 -4.61 5.63
N HIS A 251 -12.46 -4.07 4.48
CA HIS A 251 -13.22 -4.76 3.44
C HIS A 251 -12.30 -5.07 2.26
N THR A 252 -12.41 -6.28 1.70
CA THR A 252 -11.81 -6.60 0.40
C THR A 252 -12.79 -6.22 -0.70
N VAL A 253 -12.38 -5.36 -1.61
CA VAL A 253 -13.18 -4.89 -2.75
C VAL A 253 -12.60 -5.50 -4.02
N GLN A 254 -13.39 -6.36 -4.69
CA GLN A 254 -12.98 -6.95 -5.97
C GLN A 254 -13.12 -5.94 -7.11
N VAL A 255 -12.23 -6.02 -8.09
CA VAL A 255 -12.17 -5.13 -9.27
C VAL A 255 -12.48 -5.88 -10.54
N SER A 256 -11.66 -6.88 -10.92
CA SER A 256 -11.79 -7.54 -12.23
C SER A 256 -13.08 -8.38 -12.38
N HIS A 257 -13.68 -8.81 -11.29
CA HIS A 257 -14.92 -9.58 -11.26
C HIS A 257 -16.04 -8.86 -10.48
N ALA A 258 -15.97 -7.53 -10.41
CA ALA A 258 -16.98 -6.74 -9.73
C ALA A 258 -18.34 -6.87 -10.45
N ALA A 259 -19.35 -7.34 -9.75
CA ALA A 259 -20.69 -7.47 -10.26
C ALA A 259 -21.53 -6.20 -10.01
N ALA A 260 -22.52 -5.97 -10.83
CA ALA A 260 -23.58 -5.02 -10.56
C ALA A 260 -24.47 -5.49 -9.41
N LEU A 261 -25.19 -4.55 -8.77
CA LEU A 261 -26.21 -4.90 -7.79
C LEU A 261 -27.25 -5.83 -8.44
N LEU A 262 -27.43 -7.01 -7.87
CA LEU A 262 -28.38 -8.01 -8.38
C LEU A 262 -29.81 -7.75 -7.89
N GLY A 263 -29.97 -7.05 -6.76
CA GLY A 263 -31.26 -6.68 -6.19
C GLY A 263 -31.11 -6.22 -4.74
N PRO A 264 -32.16 -5.62 -4.15
CA PRO A 264 -32.19 -5.29 -2.72
C PRO A 264 -32.32 -6.58 -1.89
N PHE A 265 -31.92 -6.52 -0.63
CA PHE A 265 -32.22 -7.55 0.36
C PHE A 265 -33.72 -7.59 0.66
#